data_e25c0b5cbe1666deb6b888f92be86619
#
_entry.id   e25c0b5cbe1666deb6b888f92be86619
#
_cell.length_a   1.000
_cell.length_b   1.000
_cell.length_c   1.000
_cell.angle_alpha   90.00
_cell.angle_beta   90.00
_cell.angle_gamma   90.00
#
_symmetry.space_group_name_H-M   'P 1'
#
loop_
_entity.id
_entity.type
_entity.pdbx_description
1 polymer ?
#
loop_
_entity_poly.entity_id
_entity_poly.type
_entity_poly.pdbx_seq_one_letter_code
_entity_poly.pdbx_strand_id
1 'polypeptide(L)'
;MKTVIIIPVRMASQRFPNKPMALIDNVPMIQRVWERAINSQVGETYVACSEKEVFDLINGLGGKAILTNPSLPSGTDRVFEAFKKIENFEIYDSIINLQGDMPLISPNHIKKINEPLLKGFDIGTLVTNLSVKQEKDSNVTKAKINWHADSKVGKAINFYKISKNSVDQVYQHVGIYSFKIESLKKFVSFPQSENELKFNLEQWRAIDLESL
;
A
#
# COMPACT_ATOMS: atom_id res chain seq x y z
N MET A 1 8.27 17.83 -2.13
CA MET A 1 8.31 16.54 -1.41
C MET A 1 8.84 15.49 -2.38
N LYS A 2 10.03 14.96 -2.11
CA LYS A 2 10.68 13.93 -2.93
C LYS A 2 10.17 12.56 -2.48
N THR A 3 9.54 11.83 -3.38
CA THR A 3 8.85 10.59 -3.08
C THR A 3 9.53 9.41 -3.76
N VAL A 4 9.60 8.26 -3.08
CA VAL A 4 9.96 6.97 -3.67
C VAL A 4 8.75 6.03 -3.65
N ILE A 5 8.58 5.23 -4.69
CA ILE A 5 7.56 4.18 -4.75
C ILE A 5 8.24 2.84 -4.50
N ILE A 6 7.73 2.07 -3.55
CA ILE A 6 8.21 0.71 -3.28
C ILE A 6 7.03 -0.26 -3.36
N ILE A 7 7.20 -1.29 -4.18
CA ILE A 7 6.18 -2.32 -4.46
C ILE A 7 6.60 -3.60 -3.72
N PRO A 8 6.00 -3.91 -2.55
CA PRO A 8 6.32 -5.15 -1.83
C PRO A 8 5.67 -6.35 -2.53
N VAL A 9 6.46 -7.41 -2.70
CA VAL A 9 6.05 -8.64 -3.38
C VAL A 9 6.54 -9.86 -2.63
N ARG A 10 5.72 -10.90 -2.56
CA ARG A 10 6.10 -12.25 -2.11
C ARG A 10 5.35 -13.30 -2.91
N MET A 11 6.02 -14.40 -3.25
CA MET A 11 5.43 -15.55 -3.96
C MET A 11 4.56 -16.41 -3.03
N ALA A 12 4.90 -16.46 -1.73
CA ALA A 12 4.19 -17.23 -0.72
C ALA A 12 2.84 -16.58 -0.35
N SER A 13 1.87 -16.70 -1.25
CA SER A 13 0.48 -16.34 -0.98
C SER A 13 -0.32 -17.62 -0.71
N GLN A 14 -0.95 -17.74 0.47
CA GLN A 14 -1.75 -18.92 0.83
C GLN A 14 -2.94 -19.16 -0.11
N ARG A 15 -3.60 -18.08 -0.57
CA ARG A 15 -4.80 -18.15 -1.43
C ARG A 15 -4.48 -18.33 -2.91
N PHE A 16 -3.33 -17.84 -3.36
CA PHE A 16 -2.93 -17.93 -4.76
C PHE A 16 -1.38 -17.93 -4.83
N PRO A 17 -0.74 -19.12 -4.79
CA PRO A 17 0.71 -19.25 -4.92
C PRO A 17 1.20 -18.62 -6.23
N ASN A 18 2.42 -18.07 -6.20
CA ASN A 18 3.05 -17.41 -7.35
C ASN A 18 2.24 -16.27 -7.97
N LYS A 19 1.31 -15.68 -7.20
CA LYS A 19 0.43 -14.59 -7.65
C LYS A 19 1.15 -13.48 -8.41
N PRO A 20 2.33 -12.97 -8.00
CA PRO A 20 3.03 -11.93 -8.72
C PRO A 20 3.41 -12.28 -10.17
N MET A 21 3.69 -13.55 -10.42
CA MET A 21 4.06 -14.07 -11.73
C MET A 21 2.86 -14.55 -12.57
N ALA A 22 1.65 -14.53 -12.00
CA ALA A 22 0.44 -14.89 -12.75
C ALA A 22 0.25 -13.95 -13.95
N LEU A 23 -0.05 -14.54 -15.10
CA LEU A 23 -0.20 -13.79 -16.34
C LEU A 23 -1.59 -13.13 -16.43
N ILE A 24 -1.60 -11.87 -16.78
CA ILE A 24 -2.78 -11.10 -17.19
C ILE A 24 -2.50 -10.64 -18.63
N ASP A 25 -3.24 -11.16 -19.61
CA ASP A 25 -2.99 -10.94 -21.03
C ASP A 25 -1.50 -11.16 -21.39
N ASN A 26 -0.96 -12.33 -21.03
CA ASN A 26 0.42 -12.76 -21.27
C ASN A 26 1.53 -11.89 -20.61
N VAL A 27 1.19 -11.01 -19.69
CA VAL A 27 2.14 -10.16 -18.93
C VAL A 27 2.06 -10.51 -17.44
N PRO A 28 3.17 -10.77 -16.74
CA PRO A 28 3.17 -10.98 -15.30
C PRO A 28 2.48 -9.84 -14.54
N MET A 29 1.67 -10.19 -13.53
CA MET A 29 0.92 -9.20 -12.77
C MET A 29 1.83 -8.14 -12.15
N ILE A 30 3.00 -8.54 -11.61
CA ILE A 30 3.95 -7.59 -11.00
C ILE A 30 4.51 -6.60 -12.01
N GLN A 31 4.76 -7.03 -13.26
CA GLN A 31 5.18 -6.12 -14.32
C GLN A 31 4.12 -5.04 -14.58
N ARG A 32 2.84 -5.42 -14.64
CA ARG A 32 1.75 -4.45 -14.82
C ARG A 32 1.68 -3.43 -13.69
N VAL A 33 1.85 -3.88 -12.43
CA VAL A 33 1.87 -2.96 -11.27
C VAL A 33 3.07 -2.01 -11.37
N TRP A 34 4.24 -2.52 -11.70
CA TRP A 34 5.45 -1.73 -11.87
C TRP A 34 5.31 -0.69 -12.99
N GLU A 35 4.75 -1.08 -14.15
CA GLU A 35 4.45 -0.15 -15.25
C GLU A 35 3.49 0.97 -14.83
N ARG A 36 2.45 0.67 -14.02
CA ARG A 36 1.55 1.69 -13.46
C ARG A 36 2.28 2.67 -12.55
N ALA A 37 3.20 2.18 -11.73
CA ALA A 37 4.01 3.01 -10.86
C ALA A 37 4.91 3.96 -11.66
N ILE A 38 5.64 3.45 -12.66
CA ILE A 38 6.50 4.27 -13.52
C ILE A 38 5.68 5.31 -14.29
N ASN A 39 4.56 4.91 -14.89
CA ASN A 39 3.68 5.80 -15.63
C ASN A 39 3.03 6.89 -14.76
N SER A 40 3.06 6.73 -13.43
CA SER A 40 2.64 7.79 -12.51
C SER A 40 3.60 8.98 -12.48
N GLN A 41 4.89 8.77 -12.80
CA GLN A 41 5.93 9.81 -12.76
C GLN A 41 6.05 10.54 -11.42
N VAL A 42 5.67 9.89 -10.32
CA VAL A 42 5.74 10.47 -8.96
C VAL A 42 7.16 10.48 -8.42
N GLY A 43 7.94 9.44 -8.73
CA GLY A 43 9.31 9.30 -8.26
C GLY A 43 9.94 7.99 -8.69
N GLU A 44 11.14 7.71 -8.20
CA GLU A 44 11.81 6.44 -8.45
C GLU A 44 10.97 5.27 -7.92
N THR A 45 10.98 4.17 -8.67
CA THR A 45 10.18 2.98 -8.36
C THR A 45 11.09 1.78 -8.15
N TYR A 46 10.90 1.10 -7.02
CA TYR A 46 11.59 -0.14 -6.65
C TYR A 46 10.58 -1.26 -6.40
N VAL A 47 10.95 -2.48 -6.78
CA VAL A 47 10.20 -3.70 -6.41
C VAL A 47 10.96 -4.42 -5.31
N ALA A 48 10.35 -4.53 -4.13
CA ALA A 48 10.91 -5.22 -2.98
C ALA A 48 10.41 -6.68 -2.97
N CYS A 49 11.24 -7.63 -3.28
CA CYS A 49 10.88 -9.05 -3.41
C CYS A 49 11.77 -9.96 -2.56
N SER A 50 11.32 -11.16 -2.28
CA SER A 50 12.10 -12.20 -1.61
C SER A 50 12.65 -13.26 -2.58
N GLU A 51 12.10 -13.35 -3.78
CA GLU A 51 12.41 -14.38 -4.74
C GLU A 51 13.20 -13.85 -5.94
N LYS A 52 14.21 -14.63 -6.34
CA LYS A 52 15.11 -14.28 -7.43
C LYS A 52 14.36 -14.13 -8.77
N GLU A 53 13.31 -14.90 -9.00
CA GLU A 53 12.53 -14.86 -10.24
C GLU A 53 11.90 -13.47 -10.47
N VAL A 54 11.32 -12.86 -9.44
CA VAL A 54 10.77 -11.50 -9.51
C VAL A 54 11.88 -10.47 -9.68
N PHE A 55 12.99 -10.67 -8.96
CA PHE A 55 14.16 -9.79 -9.04
C PHE A 55 14.72 -9.76 -10.46
N ASP A 56 14.95 -10.94 -11.07
CA ASP A 56 15.52 -11.06 -12.42
C ASP A 56 14.55 -10.49 -13.47
N LEU A 57 13.24 -10.75 -13.33
CA LEU A 57 12.22 -10.19 -14.23
C LEU A 57 12.28 -8.65 -14.26
N ILE A 58 12.20 -8.02 -13.09
CA ILE A 58 12.12 -6.55 -13.01
C ILE A 58 13.41 -5.91 -13.50
N ASN A 59 14.57 -6.45 -13.13
CA ASN A 59 15.86 -5.93 -13.61
C ASN A 59 16.03 -6.15 -15.12
N GLY A 60 15.56 -7.29 -15.65
CA GLY A 60 15.55 -7.57 -17.09
C GLY A 60 14.69 -6.61 -17.90
N LEU A 61 13.67 -6.02 -17.28
CA LEU A 61 12.84 -4.96 -17.87
C LEU A 61 13.43 -3.54 -17.72
N GLY A 62 14.65 -3.42 -17.14
CA GLY A 62 15.27 -2.14 -16.85
C GLY A 62 14.73 -1.44 -15.59
N GLY A 63 13.96 -2.16 -14.78
CA GLY A 63 13.48 -1.69 -13.48
C GLY A 63 14.55 -1.84 -12.38
N LYS A 64 14.17 -1.46 -11.15
CA LYS A 64 15.02 -1.57 -9.96
C LYS A 64 14.35 -2.54 -8.98
N ALA A 65 14.93 -3.72 -8.75
CA ALA A 65 14.47 -4.68 -7.76
C ALA A 65 15.45 -4.76 -6.57
N ILE A 66 14.91 -5.00 -5.38
CA ILE A 66 15.67 -5.14 -4.13
C ILE A 66 15.26 -6.45 -3.46
N LEU A 67 16.24 -7.32 -3.20
CA LEU A 67 16.02 -8.54 -2.42
C LEU A 67 15.88 -8.21 -0.93
N THR A 68 14.84 -8.75 -0.32
CA THR A 68 14.46 -8.57 1.08
C THR A 68 14.30 -9.92 1.78
N ASN A 69 14.36 -9.91 3.10
CA ASN A 69 14.19 -11.12 3.89
C ASN A 69 12.81 -11.76 3.64
N PRO A 70 12.72 -13.05 3.30
CA PRO A 70 11.44 -13.74 3.08
C PRO A 70 10.58 -13.83 4.35
N SER A 71 11.19 -13.80 5.55
CA SER A 71 10.51 -13.95 6.84
C SER A 71 9.87 -12.67 7.37
N LEU A 72 9.89 -11.57 6.61
CA LEU A 72 9.27 -10.32 7.04
C LEU A 72 7.75 -10.49 7.26
N PRO A 73 7.20 -9.95 8.36
CA PRO A 73 5.82 -10.22 8.77
C PRO A 73 4.78 -9.56 7.85
N SER A 74 5.09 -8.39 7.29
CA SER A 74 4.14 -7.65 6.45
C SER A 74 4.76 -7.05 5.19
N GLY A 75 3.89 -6.56 4.29
CA GLY A 75 4.31 -5.78 3.12
C GLY A 75 4.99 -4.46 3.52
N THR A 76 4.52 -3.82 4.57
CA THR A 76 5.08 -2.55 5.06
C THR A 76 6.48 -2.74 5.66
N ASP A 77 6.73 -3.83 6.39
CA ASP A 77 8.08 -4.19 6.86
C ASP A 77 9.03 -4.42 5.67
N ARG A 78 8.55 -5.06 4.61
CA ARG A 78 9.32 -5.28 3.37
C ARG A 78 9.66 -3.96 2.67
N VAL A 79 8.71 -3.04 2.61
CA VAL A 79 8.93 -1.69 2.08
C VAL A 79 10.03 -0.99 2.87
N PHE A 80 9.98 -1.04 4.19
CA PHE A 80 10.97 -0.38 5.03
C PHE A 80 12.35 -1.02 4.93
N GLU A 81 12.45 -2.36 4.88
CA GLU A 81 13.74 -3.03 4.66
C GLU A 81 14.34 -2.65 3.31
N ALA A 82 13.53 -2.67 2.23
CA ALA A 82 13.99 -2.28 0.92
C ALA A 82 14.43 -0.81 0.88
N PHE A 83 13.67 0.09 1.51
CA PHE A 83 14.00 1.51 1.59
C PHE A 83 15.39 1.75 2.15
N LYS A 84 15.75 1.06 3.24
CA LYS A 84 17.09 1.19 3.87
C LYS A 84 18.24 0.68 2.98
N LYS A 85 17.95 -0.10 1.95
CA LYS A 85 18.93 -0.61 0.98
C LYS A 85 19.10 0.29 -0.25
N ILE A 86 18.27 1.33 -0.39
CA ILE A 86 18.41 2.32 -1.47
C ILE A 86 19.60 3.21 -1.16
N GLU A 87 20.46 3.40 -2.14
CA GLU A 87 21.57 4.34 -2.03
C GLU A 87 21.04 5.77 -1.87
N ASN A 88 21.58 6.52 -0.92
CA ASN A 88 21.17 7.90 -0.58
C ASN A 88 19.65 8.00 -0.25
N PHE A 89 19.11 7.03 0.45
CA PHE A 89 17.68 6.99 0.81
C PHE A 89 17.23 8.23 1.61
N GLU A 90 18.15 8.92 2.27
CA GLU A 90 17.90 10.11 3.08
C GLU A 90 17.37 11.30 2.27
N ILE A 91 17.51 11.28 0.95
CA ILE A 91 17.01 12.36 0.09
C ILE A 91 15.47 12.36 -0.08
N TYR A 92 14.80 11.27 0.33
CA TYR A 92 13.35 11.14 0.19
C TYR A 92 12.63 11.67 1.43
N ASP A 93 11.53 12.39 1.19
CA ASP A 93 10.63 12.90 2.23
C ASP A 93 9.51 11.91 2.54
N SER A 94 9.12 11.11 1.55
CA SER A 94 7.97 10.19 1.64
C SER A 94 8.15 8.92 0.83
N ILE A 95 7.42 7.88 1.25
CA ILE A 95 7.35 6.58 0.58
C ILE A 95 5.91 6.28 0.20
N ILE A 96 5.71 5.80 -1.03
CA ILE A 96 4.47 5.15 -1.43
C ILE A 96 4.67 3.63 -1.36
N ASN A 97 3.87 2.97 -0.51
CA ASN A 97 3.73 1.53 -0.46
C ASN A 97 2.60 1.12 -1.42
N LEU A 98 2.96 0.72 -2.64
CA LEU A 98 2.03 0.25 -3.66
C LEU A 98 1.99 -1.27 -3.67
N GLN A 99 0.88 -1.86 -3.22
CA GLN A 99 0.77 -3.33 -3.14
C GLN A 99 0.92 -4.01 -4.51
N GLY A 100 1.75 -5.07 -4.57
CA GLY A 100 2.11 -5.79 -5.80
C GLY A 100 0.95 -6.56 -6.46
N ASP A 101 -0.27 -6.43 -5.97
CA ASP A 101 -1.48 -7.05 -6.51
C ASP A 101 -2.53 -6.05 -7.02
N MET A 102 -2.08 -4.86 -7.41
CA MET A 102 -2.94 -3.79 -7.93
C MET A 102 -2.68 -3.48 -9.43
N PRO A 103 -2.80 -4.46 -10.36
CA PRO A 103 -2.44 -4.28 -11.77
C PRO A 103 -3.30 -3.26 -12.52
N LEU A 104 -4.48 -2.92 -11.99
CA LEU A 104 -5.44 -2.00 -12.59
C LEU A 104 -5.45 -0.61 -11.93
N ILE A 105 -4.55 -0.34 -10.97
CA ILE A 105 -4.49 0.98 -10.35
C ILE A 105 -4.18 2.06 -11.41
N SER A 106 -4.91 3.17 -11.35
CA SER A 106 -4.63 4.30 -12.24
C SER A 106 -3.36 5.04 -11.80
N PRO A 107 -2.44 5.38 -12.72
CA PRO A 107 -1.32 6.27 -12.42
C PRO A 107 -1.73 7.58 -11.75
N ASN A 108 -2.92 8.12 -12.09
CA ASN A 108 -3.46 9.30 -11.44
C ASN A 108 -3.82 9.08 -9.95
N HIS A 109 -4.25 7.88 -9.57
CA HIS A 109 -4.48 7.55 -8.16
C HIS A 109 -3.15 7.50 -7.40
N ILE A 110 -2.08 6.96 -8.01
CA ILE A 110 -0.74 6.96 -7.42
C ILE A 110 -0.23 8.40 -7.22
N LYS A 111 -0.53 9.34 -8.14
CA LYS A 111 -0.19 10.76 -7.97
C LYS A 111 -0.89 11.40 -6.77
N LYS A 112 -2.16 11.05 -6.54
CA LYS A 112 -3.00 11.67 -5.51
C LYS A 112 -2.75 11.16 -4.10
N ILE A 113 -2.11 10.01 -3.94
CA ILE A 113 -1.92 9.38 -2.62
C ILE A 113 -1.13 10.25 -1.64
N ASN A 114 -0.33 11.19 -2.13
CA ASN A 114 0.44 12.11 -1.31
C ASN A 114 -0.34 13.38 -0.87
N GLU A 115 -1.56 13.59 -1.37
CA GLU A 115 -2.37 14.77 -0.99
C GLU A 115 -2.59 14.88 0.54
N PRO A 116 -2.87 13.77 1.29
CA PRO A 116 -2.97 13.84 2.74
C PRO A 116 -1.68 14.32 3.41
N LEU A 117 -0.51 13.85 2.96
CA LEU A 117 0.78 14.28 3.54
C LEU A 117 1.03 15.77 3.35
N LEU A 118 0.65 16.33 2.19
CA LEU A 118 0.73 17.77 1.91
C LEU A 118 -0.22 18.59 2.78
N LYS A 119 -1.28 17.99 3.32
CA LYS A 119 -2.23 18.59 4.26
C LYS A 119 -1.88 18.35 5.73
N GLY A 120 -0.68 17.83 6.01
CA GLY A 120 -0.17 17.67 7.37
C GLY A 120 -0.37 16.28 7.97
N PHE A 121 -1.12 15.39 7.34
CA PHE A 121 -1.25 14.01 7.81
C PHE A 121 0.08 13.25 7.69
N ASP A 122 0.25 12.23 8.50
CA ASP A 122 1.47 11.43 8.57
C ASP A 122 1.43 10.21 7.66
N ILE A 123 0.24 9.64 7.46
CA ILE A 123 -0.04 8.51 6.59
C ILE A 123 -1.24 8.86 5.74
N GLY A 124 -1.18 8.51 4.45
CA GLY A 124 -2.30 8.64 3.52
C GLY A 124 -2.70 7.28 2.96
N THR A 125 -3.99 7.10 2.69
CA THR A 125 -4.52 5.97 1.94
C THR A 125 -5.65 6.43 1.03
N LEU A 126 -6.17 5.55 0.18
CA LEU A 126 -7.27 5.89 -0.73
C LEU A 126 -8.54 5.14 -0.36
N VAL A 127 -9.66 5.77 -0.65
CA VAL A 127 -10.98 5.14 -0.62
C VAL A 127 -11.75 5.43 -1.91
N THR A 128 -12.70 4.57 -2.22
CA THR A 128 -13.63 4.75 -3.35
C THR A 128 -15.04 4.37 -2.93
N ASN A 129 -16.03 4.77 -3.73
CA ASN A 129 -17.42 4.40 -3.47
C ASN A 129 -17.60 2.89 -3.45
N LEU A 130 -18.47 2.40 -2.59
CA LEU A 130 -18.89 1.00 -2.52
C LEU A 130 -20.12 0.77 -3.38
N SER A 131 -20.12 -0.35 -4.11
CA SER A 131 -21.36 -0.91 -4.65
C SER A 131 -22.07 -1.76 -3.59
N VAL A 132 -23.38 -1.95 -3.73
CA VAL A 132 -24.19 -2.81 -2.83
C VAL A 132 -23.61 -4.23 -2.71
N LYS A 133 -23.05 -4.77 -3.80
CA LYS A 133 -22.39 -6.08 -3.79
C LYS A 133 -21.12 -6.09 -2.95
N GLN A 134 -20.31 -5.06 -3.06
CA GLN A 134 -19.04 -4.93 -2.31
C GLN A 134 -19.28 -4.67 -0.82
N GLU A 135 -20.37 -4.03 -0.46
CA GLU A 135 -20.71 -3.80 0.94
C GLU A 135 -20.88 -5.12 1.72
N LYS A 136 -21.47 -6.12 1.07
CA LYS A 136 -21.70 -7.46 1.66
C LYS A 136 -20.52 -8.41 1.54
N ASP A 137 -19.51 -8.07 0.72
CA ASP A 137 -18.34 -8.93 0.50
C ASP A 137 -17.31 -8.75 1.63
N SER A 138 -17.08 -9.81 2.40
CA SER A 138 -16.07 -9.83 3.49
C SER A 138 -14.62 -9.73 3.02
N ASN A 139 -14.34 -9.91 1.72
CA ASN A 139 -13.01 -9.69 1.15
C ASN A 139 -12.73 -8.22 0.87
N VAL A 140 -13.76 -7.40 0.80
CA VAL A 140 -13.63 -5.95 0.60
C VAL A 140 -13.51 -5.26 1.95
N THR A 141 -12.39 -4.61 2.20
CA THR A 141 -12.20 -3.77 3.39
C THR A 141 -12.98 -2.47 3.23
N LYS A 142 -13.81 -2.13 4.21
CA LYS A 142 -14.56 -0.89 4.29
C LYS A 142 -13.82 0.09 5.20
N ALA A 143 -13.98 1.38 4.91
CA ALA A 143 -13.45 2.47 5.71
C ALA A 143 -14.55 3.47 6.06
N LYS A 144 -14.57 3.94 7.30
CA LYS A 144 -15.37 5.09 7.75
C LYS A 144 -14.45 6.30 7.84
N ILE A 145 -14.85 7.39 7.18
CA ILE A 145 -14.04 8.60 7.06
C ILE A 145 -14.80 9.79 7.67
N ASN A 146 -14.10 10.54 8.48
CA ASN A 146 -14.54 11.88 8.90
C ASN A 146 -13.92 12.90 7.94
N TRP A 147 -14.75 13.39 7.01
CA TRP A 147 -14.31 14.32 5.97
C TRP A 147 -14.09 15.71 6.51
N HIS A 148 -13.03 16.36 6.11
CA HIS A 148 -12.86 17.79 6.30
C HIS A 148 -13.79 18.56 5.34
N ALA A 149 -14.39 19.63 5.82
CA ALA A 149 -15.29 20.47 5.02
C ALA A 149 -14.59 20.88 3.70
N ASP A 150 -15.33 20.79 2.59
CA ASP A 150 -14.89 21.14 1.25
C ASP A 150 -13.60 20.43 0.76
N SER A 151 -13.27 19.30 1.37
CA SER A 151 -12.05 18.55 1.07
C SER A 151 -12.35 17.13 0.60
N LYS A 152 -11.49 16.63 -0.33
CA LYS A 152 -11.43 15.21 -0.69
C LYS A 152 -10.48 14.41 0.23
N VAL A 153 -10.02 15.02 1.30
CA VAL A 153 -9.17 14.41 2.32
C VAL A 153 -9.90 14.46 3.66
N GLY A 154 -9.87 13.37 4.40
CA GLY A 154 -10.50 13.24 5.71
C GLY A 154 -9.76 12.25 6.58
N LYS A 155 -10.03 12.24 7.88
CA LYS A 155 -9.44 11.30 8.83
C LYS A 155 -10.17 9.97 8.78
N ALA A 156 -9.43 8.87 8.57
CA ALA A 156 -9.98 7.53 8.71
C ALA A 156 -10.19 7.23 10.20
N ILE A 157 -11.40 6.78 10.55
CA ILE A 157 -11.79 6.52 11.94
C ILE A 157 -12.09 5.06 12.21
N ASN A 158 -12.31 4.25 11.16
CA ASN A 158 -12.57 2.82 11.32
C ASN A 158 -12.32 2.07 10.02
N PHE A 159 -11.86 0.80 10.17
CA PHE A 159 -11.75 -0.17 9.08
C PHE A 159 -12.38 -1.51 9.49
N TYR A 160 -13.13 -2.15 8.59
CA TYR A 160 -13.77 -3.45 8.87
C TYR A 160 -14.05 -4.22 7.58
N LYS A 161 -14.23 -5.54 7.71
CA LYS A 161 -14.55 -6.45 6.59
C LYS A 161 -16.05 -6.69 6.44
N ILE A 162 -16.80 -6.73 7.55
CA ILE A 162 -18.24 -7.00 7.56
C ILE A 162 -18.93 -5.76 8.09
N SER A 163 -19.84 -5.19 7.29
CA SER A 163 -20.70 -4.10 7.73
C SER A 163 -21.80 -4.67 8.65
N LYS A 164 -21.89 -4.16 9.86
CA LYS A 164 -23.07 -4.37 10.71
C LYS A 164 -24.00 -3.19 10.42
N ASN A 165 -25.00 -3.40 9.58
CA ASN A 165 -26.12 -2.47 9.27
C ASN A 165 -25.86 -1.02 9.73
N SER A 166 -24.92 -0.31 9.10
CA SER A 166 -24.63 1.05 9.47
C SER A 166 -25.42 2.00 8.58
N VAL A 167 -26.11 2.96 9.20
CA VAL A 167 -26.72 4.10 8.54
C VAL A 167 -25.66 5.07 8.00
N ASP A 168 -24.40 4.84 8.38
CA ASP A 168 -23.26 5.68 8.03
C ASP A 168 -22.75 5.42 6.62
N GLN A 169 -22.37 6.46 5.92
CA GLN A 169 -21.68 6.36 4.64
C GLN A 169 -20.31 5.72 4.83
N VAL A 170 -20.08 4.61 4.14
CA VAL A 170 -18.82 3.87 4.15
C VAL A 170 -18.25 3.76 2.75
N TYR A 171 -16.94 3.58 2.68
CA TYR A 171 -16.18 3.53 1.43
C TYR A 171 -15.39 2.23 1.32
N GLN A 172 -15.09 1.82 0.10
CA GLN A 172 -14.12 0.74 -0.11
C GLN A 172 -12.72 1.30 0.12
N HIS A 173 -11.95 0.67 1.02
CA HIS A 173 -10.54 0.95 1.18
C HIS A 173 -9.73 0.40 0.00
N VAL A 174 -8.80 1.20 -0.51
CA VAL A 174 -7.84 0.83 -1.56
C VAL A 174 -6.46 0.73 -0.92
N GLY A 175 -5.89 -0.47 -0.93
CA GLY A 175 -4.68 -0.85 -0.18
C GLY A 175 -3.37 -0.25 -0.70
N ILE A 176 -3.35 1.03 -1.05
CA ILE A 176 -2.14 1.81 -1.30
C ILE A 176 -1.95 2.82 -0.18
N TYR A 177 -0.70 3.07 0.21
CA TYR A 177 -0.38 4.00 1.30
C TYR A 177 0.73 4.94 0.92
N SER A 178 0.68 6.16 1.43
CA SER A 178 1.82 7.07 1.50
C SER A 178 2.20 7.31 2.96
N PHE A 179 3.49 7.38 3.23
CA PHE A 179 4.04 7.62 4.57
C PHE A 179 5.05 8.76 4.51
N LYS A 180 5.05 9.66 5.51
CA LYS A 180 6.27 10.39 5.84
C LYS A 180 7.30 9.39 6.33
N ILE A 181 8.57 9.62 6.05
CA ILE A 181 9.65 8.67 6.43
C ILE A 181 9.63 8.35 7.93
N GLU A 182 9.51 9.37 8.77
CA GLU A 182 9.50 9.17 10.23
C GLU A 182 8.26 8.38 10.70
N SER A 183 7.12 8.58 10.05
CA SER A 183 5.89 7.84 10.36
C SER A 183 6.01 6.37 9.95
N LEU A 184 6.67 6.06 8.83
CA LEU A 184 6.96 4.67 8.46
C LEU A 184 7.92 4.01 9.46
N LYS A 185 8.99 4.70 9.88
CA LYS A 185 9.92 4.21 10.91
C LYS A 185 9.16 3.89 12.20
N LYS A 186 8.32 4.82 12.66
CA LYS A 186 7.46 4.63 13.83
C LYS A 186 6.55 3.43 13.65
N PHE A 187 5.83 3.34 12.54
CA PHE A 187 4.89 2.26 12.25
C PHE A 187 5.52 0.87 12.32
N VAL A 188 6.68 0.67 11.72
CA VAL A 188 7.36 -0.65 11.71
C VAL A 188 8.10 -0.96 13.02
N SER A 189 8.40 0.06 13.86
CA SER A 189 9.01 -0.16 15.18
C SER A 189 8.02 -0.60 16.24
N PHE A 190 6.72 -0.37 16.02
CA PHE A 190 5.68 -0.81 16.93
C PHE A 190 5.24 -2.25 16.63
N PRO A 191 4.95 -3.05 17.66
CA PRO A 191 4.35 -4.36 17.48
C PRO A 191 2.96 -4.22 16.84
N GLN A 192 2.44 -5.33 16.31
CA GLN A 192 1.07 -5.37 15.82
C GLN A 192 0.11 -4.97 16.96
N SER A 193 -0.80 -4.04 16.68
CA SER A 193 -1.76 -3.59 17.69
C SER A 193 -2.83 -4.66 17.97
N GLU A 194 -3.49 -4.58 19.13
CA GLU A 194 -4.58 -5.50 19.46
C GLU A 194 -5.70 -5.48 18.43
N ASN A 195 -6.06 -4.27 17.93
CA ASN A 195 -7.09 -4.13 16.90
C ASN A 195 -6.62 -4.69 15.56
N GLU A 196 -5.35 -4.48 15.19
CA GLU A 196 -4.76 -5.08 13.98
C GLU A 196 -4.89 -6.61 14.01
N LEU A 197 -4.50 -7.24 15.11
CA LEU A 197 -4.61 -8.70 15.30
C LEU A 197 -6.06 -9.18 15.29
N LYS A 198 -6.94 -8.48 16.01
CA LYS A 198 -8.36 -8.82 16.15
C LYS A 198 -9.11 -8.79 14.83
N PHE A 199 -8.85 -7.77 14.00
CA PHE A 199 -9.55 -7.57 12.74
C PHE A 199 -8.78 -8.11 11.52
N ASN A 200 -7.51 -8.50 11.73
CA ASN A 200 -6.58 -8.88 10.67
C ASN A 200 -6.52 -7.82 9.56
N LEU A 201 -6.30 -6.57 9.99
CA LEU A 201 -6.22 -5.37 9.16
C LEU A 201 -5.08 -4.46 9.65
N GLU A 202 -4.00 -4.35 8.88
CA GLU A 202 -2.81 -3.58 9.22
C GLU A 202 -3.11 -2.08 9.46
N GLN A 203 -4.16 -1.56 8.85
CA GLN A 203 -4.61 -0.16 8.99
C GLN A 203 -4.94 0.22 10.44
N TRP A 204 -5.33 -0.74 11.26
CA TRP A 204 -5.63 -0.49 12.67
C TRP A 204 -4.40 -0.04 13.45
N ARG A 205 -3.20 -0.54 13.10
CA ARG A 205 -1.96 -0.05 13.73
C ARG A 205 -1.80 1.45 13.51
N ALA A 206 -2.11 1.95 12.32
CA ALA A 206 -2.02 3.38 12.02
C ALA A 206 -3.06 4.20 12.80
N ILE A 207 -4.29 3.69 12.98
CA ILE A 207 -5.31 4.34 13.81
C ILE A 207 -4.89 4.35 15.28
N ASP A 208 -4.44 3.21 15.80
CA ASP A 208 -4.03 3.06 17.20
C ASP A 208 -2.78 3.90 17.53
N LEU A 209 -1.96 4.24 16.53
CA LEU A 209 -0.84 5.19 16.62
C LEU A 209 -1.24 6.65 16.37
N GLU A 210 -2.53 6.94 16.16
CA GLU A 210 -3.06 8.26 15.82
C GLU A 210 -2.42 8.92 14.58
N SER A 211 -1.98 8.09 13.62
CA SER A 211 -1.18 8.53 12.47
C SER A 211 -1.92 8.57 11.13
N LEU A 212 -3.21 8.17 11.08
CA LEU A 212 -3.99 8.04 9.83
C LEU A 212 -5.17 9.00 9.78
#